data_e87502ca0f4fb50ed7fd5837ba94b266
#
_entry.id   e87502ca0f4fb50ed7fd5837ba94b266
#
_cell.length_a   1.000
_cell.length_b   1.000
_cell.length_c   1.000
_cell.angle_alpha   90.00
_cell.angle_beta   90.00
_cell.angle_gamma   90.00
#
_symmetry.space_group_name_H-M   'P 1'
#
loop_
_entity.id
_entity.type
_entity.pdbx_description
1 polymer ?
#
loop_
_entity_poly.entity_id
_entity_poly.type
_entity_poly.pdbx_seq_one_letter_code
_entity_poly.pdbx_strand_id
1 'polypeptide(L)'
;MRMPRSGFYQLIVPVLLVCLAMPLALGADFWAKKPYQNWSKEETNRMLEESPWATTLTLGSIQRNIGGMDATTGQGYGGEMETNPTITYNFQFRSAEPIREAQVRSSQLNSHYESMSAQRKAAFDTNAGKFLAVKFSDRVVVSVTFSTNVQNYEGLLRTYWGRQSLATIGVSVYLNAGKERLSLLDYSCKEDTFQFVFPRPKQIGLDGKLSVEFIHPRIIAIGQQRILQEFSLKKMLFHGEPAF
;
A
#
# COMPACT_ATOMS: atom_id res chain seq x y z
N MET A 1 -57.92 25.54 61.73
CA MET A 1 -58.23 24.94 60.41
C MET A 1 -57.01 25.22 59.48
N ARG A 2 -56.07 24.23 59.31
CA ARG A 2 -54.81 24.40 58.57
C ARG A 2 -54.91 23.54 57.32
N MET A 3 -54.79 24.17 56.17
CA MET A 3 -54.67 23.49 54.87
C MET A 3 -53.23 22.98 54.65
N PRO A 4 -53.03 21.77 54.12
CA PRO A 4 -51.72 21.31 53.79
C PRO A 4 -51.30 21.83 52.38
N ARG A 5 -50.05 22.27 52.27
CA ARG A 5 -49.34 22.66 51.01
C ARG A 5 -49.02 21.37 50.27
N SER A 6 -49.53 21.25 49.05
CA SER A 6 -49.11 20.26 48.07
C SER A 6 -47.75 20.64 47.49
N GLY A 7 -46.76 19.82 47.76
CA GLY A 7 -45.45 19.93 47.14
C GLY A 7 -45.43 19.36 45.68
N PHE A 8 -45.21 20.21 44.74
CA PHE A 8 -44.94 19.82 43.37
C PHE A 8 -43.50 19.29 43.30
N TYR A 9 -43.34 17.98 43.22
CA TYR A 9 -42.06 17.39 42.87
C TYR A 9 -41.88 17.48 41.33
N GLN A 10 -41.06 18.43 40.87
CA GLN A 10 -40.55 18.43 39.50
C GLN A 10 -39.59 17.27 39.35
N LEU A 11 -40.04 16.22 38.67
CA LEU A 11 -39.19 15.15 38.15
C LEU A 11 -38.30 15.73 37.03
N ILE A 12 -37.07 16.09 37.39
CA ILE A 12 -36.02 16.36 36.44
C ILE A 12 -35.56 14.99 35.92
N VAL A 13 -35.99 14.63 34.72
CA VAL A 13 -35.47 13.49 33.97
C VAL A 13 -34.15 13.91 33.40
N PRO A 14 -33.01 13.32 33.81
CA PRO A 14 -31.74 13.55 33.11
C PRO A 14 -31.83 12.83 31.77
N VAL A 15 -31.92 13.60 30.69
CA VAL A 15 -31.67 13.09 29.35
C VAL A 15 -30.18 12.70 29.28
N LEU A 16 -29.94 11.43 29.54
CA LEU A 16 -28.63 10.82 29.37
C LEU A 16 -28.36 10.80 27.86
N LEU A 17 -27.65 11.80 27.39
CA LEU A 17 -27.09 11.85 26.03
C LEU A 17 -26.01 10.76 25.94
N VAL A 18 -26.43 9.54 25.64
CA VAL A 18 -25.55 8.45 25.29
C VAL A 18 -24.97 8.82 23.89
N CYS A 19 -23.89 9.60 23.90
CA CYS A 19 -22.98 9.62 22.79
C CYS A 19 -22.48 8.20 22.61
N LEU A 20 -23.14 7.44 21.74
CA LEU A 20 -22.54 6.26 21.12
C LEU A 20 -21.30 6.74 20.38
N ALA A 21 -20.17 6.83 21.09
CA ALA A 21 -18.87 6.71 20.48
C ALA A 21 -18.86 5.29 19.87
N MET A 22 -19.39 5.18 18.65
CA MET A 22 -19.04 4.02 17.81
C MET A 22 -17.53 4.02 17.77
N PRO A 23 -16.84 3.01 18.33
CA PRO A 23 -15.45 2.84 18.01
C PRO A 23 -15.45 2.76 16.48
N LEU A 24 -14.76 3.67 15.82
CA LEU A 24 -14.23 3.47 14.50
C LEU A 24 -13.28 2.27 14.67
N ALA A 25 -13.87 1.08 14.82
CA ALA A 25 -13.23 -0.15 14.44
C ALA A 25 -12.97 0.07 12.95
N LEU A 26 -11.79 0.63 12.66
CA LEU A 26 -11.18 0.62 11.35
C LEU A 26 -11.04 -0.86 10.99
N GLY A 27 -12.18 -1.46 10.62
CA GLY A 27 -12.32 -2.88 10.40
C GLY A 27 -11.37 -3.27 9.32
N ALA A 28 -10.39 -4.10 9.68
CA ALA A 28 -9.40 -4.63 8.78
C ALA A 28 -10.02 -5.23 7.52
N ASP A 29 -11.28 -5.56 7.51
CA ASP A 29 -11.95 -6.36 6.49
C ASP A 29 -13.15 -5.66 5.84
N PHE A 30 -13.06 -4.35 5.58
CA PHE A 30 -14.14 -3.61 4.90
C PHE A 30 -14.43 -4.19 3.51
N TRP A 31 -13.42 -4.72 2.84
CA TRP A 31 -13.51 -5.36 1.52
C TRP A 31 -14.34 -6.65 1.51
N ALA A 32 -14.50 -7.32 2.66
CA ALA A 32 -15.38 -8.47 2.78
C ALA A 32 -16.84 -8.09 3.07
N LYS A 33 -17.10 -6.84 3.46
CA LYS A 33 -18.41 -6.37 3.95
C LYS A 33 -19.22 -5.60 2.91
N LYS A 34 -18.56 -5.01 1.92
CA LYS A 34 -19.21 -4.20 0.90
C LYS A 34 -18.48 -4.27 -0.45
N PRO A 35 -19.21 -4.15 -1.57
CA PRO A 35 -18.61 -4.14 -2.89
C PRO A 35 -17.72 -2.91 -3.09
N TYR A 36 -16.71 -3.03 -3.94
CA TYR A 36 -15.70 -1.99 -4.16
C TYR A 36 -16.27 -0.65 -4.64
N GLN A 37 -17.41 -0.67 -5.35
CA GLN A 37 -18.09 0.54 -5.81
C GLN A 37 -18.51 1.45 -4.64
N ASN A 38 -18.68 0.89 -3.44
CA ASN A 38 -19.08 1.59 -2.24
C ASN A 38 -17.89 1.93 -1.31
N TRP A 39 -16.65 1.64 -1.73
CA TRP A 39 -15.49 2.02 -0.93
C TRP A 39 -15.28 3.53 -0.96
N SER A 40 -15.01 4.11 0.20
CA SER A 40 -14.62 5.52 0.30
C SER A 40 -13.22 5.74 -0.29
N LYS A 41 -12.82 7.00 -0.43
CA LYS A 41 -11.46 7.33 -0.87
C LYS A 41 -10.41 6.78 0.11
N GLU A 42 -10.65 6.90 1.40
CA GLU A 42 -9.78 6.42 2.48
C GLU A 42 -9.65 4.90 2.46
N GLU A 43 -10.77 4.18 2.28
CA GLU A 43 -10.76 2.71 2.17
C GLU A 43 -10.05 2.26 0.90
N THR A 44 -10.27 2.95 -0.21
CA THR A 44 -9.58 2.67 -1.47
C THR A 44 -8.07 2.87 -1.33
N ASN A 45 -7.63 3.97 -0.71
CA ASN A 45 -6.21 4.23 -0.45
C ASN A 45 -5.63 3.16 0.50
N ARG A 46 -6.34 2.81 1.58
CA ARG A 46 -5.90 1.73 2.48
C ARG A 46 -5.71 0.41 1.74
N MET A 47 -6.62 0.06 0.82
CA MET A 47 -6.45 -1.16 0.02
C MET A 47 -5.18 -1.12 -0.82
N LEU A 48 -4.83 0.04 -1.38
CA LEU A 48 -3.67 0.23 -2.26
C LEU A 48 -2.34 0.43 -1.52
N GLU A 49 -2.35 0.76 -0.22
CA GLU A 49 -1.16 1.13 0.52
C GLU A 49 -0.91 0.28 1.78
N GLU A 50 -1.99 -0.12 2.50
CA GLU A 50 -1.93 -0.75 3.82
C GLU A 50 -2.94 -1.89 3.95
N SER A 51 -2.85 -2.87 3.08
CA SER A 51 -3.71 -4.04 3.06
C SER A 51 -2.89 -5.33 3.07
N PRO A 52 -3.54 -6.51 3.20
CA PRO A 52 -2.83 -7.78 3.04
C PRO A 52 -2.10 -7.92 1.69
N TRP A 53 -2.52 -7.20 0.67
CA TRP A 53 -1.99 -7.25 -0.71
C TRP A 53 -1.12 -6.04 -1.08
N ALA A 54 -1.04 -5.04 -0.20
CA ALA A 54 -0.24 -3.85 -0.42
C ALA A 54 0.43 -3.40 0.88
N THR A 55 1.68 -3.00 0.79
CA THR A 55 2.43 -2.51 1.94
C THR A 55 3.52 -1.55 1.50
N THR A 56 3.97 -0.75 2.44
CA THR A 56 4.98 0.28 2.22
C THR A 56 6.23 -0.03 3.04
N LEU A 57 7.41 0.10 2.41
CA LEU A 57 8.71 -0.01 3.05
C LEU A 57 9.48 1.29 2.83
N THR A 58 9.94 1.91 3.92
CA THR A 58 10.78 3.12 3.84
C THR A 58 12.21 2.80 4.23
N LEU A 59 13.14 3.17 3.36
CA LEU A 59 14.58 3.12 3.58
C LEU A 59 15.07 4.52 3.96
N GLY A 60 15.83 4.62 5.05
CA GLY A 60 16.48 5.85 5.47
C GLY A 60 17.99 5.83 5.19
N SER A 61 18.63 7.00 5.21
CA SER A 61 20.07 7.08 5.25
C SER A 61 20.56 6.43 6.55
N ILE A 62 21.58 5.59 6.46
CA ILE A 62 22.31 5.13 7.64
C ILE A 62 23.09 6.35 8.14
N GLN A 63 22.58 7.06 9.14
CA GLN A 63 23.42 7.97 9.91
C GLN A 63 24.48 7.09 10.60
N ARG A 64 25.66 7.03 10.02
CA ARG A 64 26.83 6.65 10.80
C ARG A 64 27.04 7.80 11.79
N ASN A 65 26.62 7.60 13.04
CA ASN A 65 27.19 8.31 14.15
C ASN A 65 28.69 8.00 14.16
N ILE A 66 29.46 8.75 13.40
CA ILE A 66 30.91 8.84 13.62
C ILE A 66 30.99 9.63 14.91
N GLY A 67 30.84 8.91 16.02
CA GLY A 67 31.05 9.41 17.34
C GLY A 67 32.49 9.85 17.45
N GLY A 68 32.68 11.05 17.89
CA GLY A 68 33.96 11.60 18.38
C GLY A 68 34.64 12.50 17.37
N MET A 69 34.41 13.81 17.48
CA MET A 69 35.47 14.77 17.78
C MET A 69 34.92 16.20 17.78
N ASP A 70 35.17 16.82 18.93
CA ASP A 70 35.23 18.26 19.20
C ASP A 70 33.98 19.13 18.98
N ALA A 71 33.23 19.20 20.07
CA ALA A 71 32.41 20.35 20.42
C ALA A 71 33.28 21.52 20.92
N THR A 72 34.10 22.11 20.05
CA THR A 72 34.82 23.37 20.40
C THR A 72 35.09 24.22 19.16
N THR A 73 34.06 24.60 18.42
CA THR A 73 34.02 25.90 17.73
C THR A 73 32.55 26.21 17.43
N GLY A 74 31.92 26.92 18.35
CA GLY A 74 30.62 27.51 18.12
C GLY A 74 30.67 28.56 17.02
N GLN A 75 30.17 28.23 15.86
CA GLN A 75 29.62 29.18 14.91
C GLN A 75 28.44 28.49 14.23
N GLY A 76 27.23 28.81 14.72
CA GLY A 76 25.99 28.43 14.12
C GLY A 76 25.80 29.14 12.80
N TYR A 77 26.01 28.42 11.70
CA TYR A 77 25.30 28.72 10.47
C TYR A 77 23.95 28.05 10.60
N GLY A 78 22.87 28.85 10.49
CA GLY A 78 21.51 28.35 10.39
C GLY A 78 21.38 27.44 9.17
N GLY A 79 21.64 26.16 9.36
CA GLY A 79 21.39 25.12 8.38
C GLY A 79 19.92 24.76 8.47
N GLU A 80 19.22 24.80 7.33
CA GLU A 80 17.96 24.13 7.13
C GLU A 80 18.02 22.74 7.77
N MET A 81 16.95 22.33 8.49
CA MET A 81 16.86 20.94 9.00
C MET A 81 17.07 20.01 7.81
N GLU A 82 18.24 19.40 7.72
CA GLU A 82 18.48 18.33 6.75
C GLU A 82 17.49 17.21 7.06
N THR A 83 16.42 17.16 6.28
CA THR A 83 15.51 16.04 6.30
C THR A 83 16.31 14.82 5.88
N ASN A 84 16.46 13.83 6.78
CA ASN A 84 17.17 12.60 6.46
C ASN A 84 16.61 12.02 5.16
N PRO A 85 17.45 11.77 4.14
CA PRO A 85 17.00 11.20 2.88
C PRO A 85 16.27 9.88 3.11
N THR A 86 15.08 9.75 2.51
CA THR A 86 14.30 8.51 2.52
C THR A 86 13.87 8.11 1.12
N ILE A 87 13.80 6.81 0.89
CA ILE A 87 13.18 6.22 -0.29
C ILE A 87 12.09 5.27 0.21
N THR A 88 10.90 5.44 -0.31
CA THR A 88 9.73 4.62 0.05
C THR A 88 9.34 3.77 -1.14
N TYR A 89 9.14 2.47 -0.91
CA TYR A 89 8.63 1.51 -1.87
C TYR A 89 7.23 1.07 -1.45
N ASN A 90 6.24 1.29 -2.29
CA ASN A 90 4.91 0.74 -2.14
C ASN A 90 4.77 -0.50 -3.02
N PHE A 91 4.49 -1.64 -2.41
CA PHE A 91 4.31 -2.94 -3.05
C PHE A 91 2.82 -3.23 -3.20
N GLN A 92 2.41 -3.71 -4.38
CA GLN A 92 1.03 -4.12 -4.64
C GLN A 92 0.99 -5.43 -5.44
N PHE A 93 0.23 -6.42 -4.98
CA PHE A 93 -0.07 -7.63 -5.77
C PHE A 93 -1.13 -7.30 -6.83
N ARG A 94 -0.70 -6.87 -8.02
CA ARG A 94 -1.59 -6.48 -9.14
C ARG A 94 -2.42 -7.63 -9.69
N SER A 95 -1.99 -8.86 -9.50
CA SER A 95 -2.75 -10.07 -9.82
C SER A 95 -3.92 -10.30 -8.86
N ALA A 96 -3.87 -9.76 -7.63
CA ALA A 96 -4.94 -9.89 -6.65
C ALA A 96 -6.18 -9.09 -7.05
N GLU A 97 -7.34 -9.74 -7.01
CA GLU A 97 -8.62 -9.12 -7.35
C GLU A 97 -8.93 -7.87 -6.52
N PRO A 98 -8.76 -7.87 -5.16
CA PRO A 98 -9.06 -6.68 -4.37
C PRO A 98 -8.19 -5.46 -4.70
N ILE A 99 -6.96 -5.65 -5.14
CA ILE A 99 -6.11 -4.55 -5.63
C ILE A 99 -6.65 -4.00 -6.95
N ARG A 100 -7.08 -4.87 -7.87
CA ARG A 100 -7.67 -4.45 -9.15
C ARG A 100 -9.00 -3.71 -8.95
N GLU A 101 -9.84 -4.18 -8.03
CA GLU A 101 -11.06 -3.48 -7.63
C GLU A 101 -10.76 -2.10 -7.05
N ALA A 102 -9.76 -1.99 -6.17
CA ALA A 102 -9.33 -0.72 -5.62
C ALA A 102 -8.82 0.26 -6.68
N GLN A 103 -8.13 -0.24 -7.71
CA GLN A 103 -7.67 0.58 -8.84
C GLN A 103 -8.82 1.11 -9.69
N VAL A 104 -9.81 0.27 -9.96
CA VAL A 104 -11.04 0.71 -10.64
C VAL A 104 -11.74 1.77 -9.80
N ARG A 105 -11.88 1.53 -8.49
CA ARG A 105 -12.52 2.49 -7.59
C ARG A 105 -11.76 3.81 -7.49
N SER A 106 -10.45 3.76 -7.36
CA SER A 106 -9.57 4.94 -7.40
C SER A 106 -9.77 5.74 -8.69
N SER A 107 -9.84 5.04 -9.83
CA SER A 107 -10.10 5.67 -11.13
C SER A 107 -11.48 6.31 -11.19
N GLN A 108 -12.53 5.68 -10.64
CA GLN A 108 -13.87 6.27 -10.54
C GLN A 108 -13.86 7.57 -9.72
N LEU A 109 -13.23 7.53 -8.55
CA LEU A 109 -13.16 8.68 -7.64
C LEU A 109 -12.38 9.85 -8.27
N ASN A 110 -11.24 9.56 -8.89
CA ASN A 110 -10.37 10.59 -9.48
C ASN A 110 -10.95 11.18 -10.77
N SER A 111 -11.73 10.42 -11.51
CA SER A 111 -12.36 10.88 -12.76
C SER A 111 -13.75 11.50 -12.56
N HIS A 112 -14.18 11.66 -11.30
CA HIS A 112 -15.52 12.15 -10.96
C HIS A 112 -16.63 11.34 -11.67
N TYR A 113 -16.53 10.03 -11.61
CA TYR A 113 -17.41 9.09 -12.31
C TYR A 113 -18.89 9.45 -12.18
N GLU A 114 -19.34 9.85 -10.97
CA GLU A 114 -20.75 10.17 -10.73
C GLU A 114 -21.28 11.33 -11.60
N SER A 115 -20.43 12.27 -11.97
CA SER A 115 -20.77 13.41 -12.82
C SER A 115 -20.61 13.15 -14.31
N MET A 116 -20.17 11.96 -14.72
CA MET A 116 -20.02 11.60 -16.14
C MET A 116 -21.37 11.45 -16.83
N SER A 117 -21.39 11.73 -18.15
CA SER A 117 -22.53 11.38 -19.00
C SER A 117 -22.74 9.84 -19.05
N ALA A 118 -23.96 9.39 -19.33
CA ALA A 118 -24.29 7.96 -19.43
C ALA A 118 -23.39 7.22 -20.43
N GLN A 119 -23.04 7.83 -21.55
CA GLN A 119 -22.14 7.24 -22.54
C GLN A 119 -20.72 7.06 -21.99
N ARG A 120 -20.17 8.04 -21.23
CA ARG A 120 -18.85 7.95 -20.61
C ARG A 120 -18.83 6.90 -19.50
N LYS A 121 -19.89 6.83 -18.68
CA LYS A 121 -20.04 5.76 -17.66
C LYS A 121 -20.02 4.38 -18.30
N ALA A 122 -20.81 4.15 -19.34
CA ALA A 122 -20.86 2.86 -20.05
C ALA A 122 -19.51 2.46 -20.65
N ALA A 123 -18.76 3.42 -21.22
CA ALA A 123 -17.41 3.17 -21.72
C ALA A 123 -16.43 2.84 -20.60
N PHE A 124 -16.48 3.57 -19.47
CA PHE A 124 -15.68 3.29 -18.29
C PHE A 124 -15.98 1.88 -17.75
N ASP A 125 -17.26 1.55 -17.54
CA ASP A 125 -17.68 0.25 -16.99
C ASP A 125 -17.27 -0.92 -17.88
N THR A 126 -17.37 -0.74 -19.21
CA THR A 126 -16.89 -1.74 -20.17
C THR A 126 -15.39 -2.00 -20.02
N ASN A 127 -14.59 -0.94 -19.87
CA ASN A 127 -13.15 -1.06 -19.71
C ASN A 127 -12.78 -1.64 -18.32
N ALA A 128 -13.46 -1.19 -17.27
CA ALA A 128 -13.30 -1.73 -15.92
C ALA A 128 -13.65 -3.22 -15.88
N GLY A 129 -14.76 -3.63 -16.50
CA GLY A 129 -15.16 -5.03 -16.59
C GLY A 129 -14.11 -5.89 -17.31
N LYS A 130 -13.56 -5.43 -18.44
CA LYS A 130 -12.45 -6.12 -19.13
C LYS A 130 -11.21 -6.24 -18.25
N PHE A 131 -10.86 -5.19 -17.53
CA PHE A 131 -9.70 -5.19 -16.62
C PHE A 131 -9.89 -6.16 -15.46
N LEU A 132 -11.06 -6.19 -14.84
CA LEU A 132 -11.36 -7.11 -13.73
C LEU A 132 -11.51 -8.56 -14.19
N ALA A 133 -11.94 -8.81 -15.43
CA ALA A 133 -12.09 -10.15 -15.97
C ALA A 133 -10.77 -10.88 -16.28
N VAL A 134 -9.64 -10.17 -16.28
CA VAL A 134 -8.32 -10.79 -16.50
C VAL A 134 -8.03 -11.84 -15.43
N LYS A 135 -7.69 -13.05 -15.84
CA LYS A 135 -7.30 -14.15 -14.94
C LYS A 135 -5.78 -14.26 -14.85
N PHE A 136 -5.29 -14.40 -13.63
CA PHE A 136 -3.87 -14.58 -13.32
C PHE A 136 -3.62 -15.99 -12.75
N SER A 137 -4.08 -17.03 -13.47
CA SER A 137 -4.01 -18.42 -13.00
C SER A 137 -2.59 -18.99 -12.97
N ASP A 138 -1.71 -18.50 -13.84
CA ASP A 138 -0.36 -19.02 -14.08
C ASP A 138 0.75 -18.12 -13.52
N ARG A 139 0.41 -16.90 -13.14
CA ARG A 139 1.40 -15.88 -12.74
C ARG A 139 0.96 -15.01 -11.58
N VAL A 140 1.94 -14.42 -10.93
CA VAL A 140 1.79 -13.38 -9.90
C VAL A 140 2.43 -12.11 -10.42
N VAL A 141 1.71 -11.00 -10.35
CA VAL A 141 2.22 -9.68 -10.76
C VAL A 141 2.32 -8.79 -9.53
N VAL A 142 3.52 -8.32 -9.26
CA VAL A 142 3.79 -7.36 -8.18
C VAL A 142 4.27 -6.06 -8.79
N SER A 143 3.57 -4.95 -8.56
CA SER A 143 4.08 -3.62 -8.85
C SER A 143 4.75 -3.03 -7.62
N VAL A 144 5.81 -2.27 -7.85
CA VAL A 144 6.52 -1.53 -6.83
C VAL A 144 6.67 -0.09 -7.30
N THR A 145 6.00 0.82 -6.62
CA THR A 145 6.12 2.26 -6.87
C THR A 145 7.08 2.85 -5.86
N PHE A 146 8.04 3.63 -6.31
CA PHE A 146 8.96 4.33 -5.43
C PHE A 146 8.66 5.82 -5.35
N SER A 147 8.97 6.39 -4.20
CA SER A 147 8.95 7.83 -3.95
C SER A 147 10.10 8.20 -3.01
N THR A 148 10.44 9.46 -2.92
CA THR A 148 11.52 9.96 -2.06
C THR A 148 11.21 11.38 -1.60
N ASN A 149 11.73 11.76 -0.45
CA ASN A 149 11.69 13.13 0.05
C ASN A 149 12.81 14.03 -0.52
N VAL A 150 13.67 13.48 -1.40
CA VAL A 150 14.79 14.20 -2.01
C VAL A 150 14.63 14.24 -3.53
N GLN A 151 14.37 15.40 -4.09
CA GLN A 151 14.04 15.59 -5.51
C GLN A 151 15.02 14.91 -6.48
N ASN A 152 16.33 15.00 -6.24
CA ASN A 152 17.33 14.43 -7.13
C ASN A 152 17.38 12.89 -7.10
N TYR A 153 16.90 12.25 -6.02
CA TYR A 153 16.94 10.78 -5.90
C TYR A 153 15.89 10.12 -6.78
N GLU A 154 14.74 10.77 -6.98
CA GLU A 154 13.69 10.27 -7.87
C GLU A 154 14.21 10.05 -9.30
N GLY A 155 14.90 11.05 -9.86
CA GLY A 155 15.48 10.95 -11.19
C GLY A 155 16.55 9.85 -11.30
N LEU A 156 17.36 9.65 -10.26
CA LEU A 156 18.36 8.57 -10.21
C LEU A 156 17.69 7.19 -10.16
N LEU A 157 16.66 7.02 -9.34
CA LEU A 157 15.89 5.78 -9.25
C LEU A 157 15.16 5.47 -10.56
N ARG A 158 14.51 6.47 -11.17
CA ARG A 158 13.85 6.34 -12.47
C ARG A 158 14.83 5.90 -13.54
N THR A 159 16.01 6.51 -13.57
CA THR A 159 17.08 6.14 -14.51
C THR A 159 17.59 4.73 -14.26
N TYR A 160 17.82 4.35 -13.00
CA TYR A 160 18.29 3.02 -12.64
C TYR A 160 17.29 1.95 -13.05
N TRP A 161 16.03 2.06 -12.56
CA TRP A 161 15.00 1.07 -12.83
C TRP A 161 14.59 1.04 -14.30
N GLY A 162 14.55 2.18 -14.98
CA GLY A 162 14.24 2.27 -16.41
C GLY A 162 15.28 1.62 -17.34
N ARG A 163 16.51 1.47 -16.87
CA ARG A 163 17.60 0.78 -17.61
C ARG A 163 17.64 -0.72 -17.35
N GLN A 164 16.91 -1.22 -16.38
CA GLN A 164 16.88 -2.65 -16.08
C GLN A 164 16.09 -3.42 -17.12
N SER A 165 16.44 -4.68 -17.26
CA SER A 165 15.75 -5.67 -18.07
C SER A 165 15.68 -7.01 -17.33
N LEU A 166 14.90 -7.95 -17.81
CA LEU A 166 14.87 -9.31 -17.27
C LEU A 166 16.27 -9.93 -17.19
N ALA A 167 17.12 -9.68 -18.20
CA ALA A 167 18.49 -10.21 -18.23
C ALA A 167 19.38 -9.61 -17.13
N THR A 168 19.17 -8.33 -16.76
CA THR A 168 20.05 -7.66 -15.77
C THR A 168 19.62 -7.93 -14.33
N ILE A 169 18.31 -8.02 -14.04
CA ILE A 169 17.83 -8.18 -12.66
C ILE A 169 17.27 -9.57 -12.34
N GLY A 170 17.03 -10.42 -13.35
CA GLY A 170 16.41 -11.73 -13.15
C GLY A 170 17.18 -12.67 -12.22
N VAL A 171 18.48 -12.42 -12.04
CA VAL A 171 19.34 -13.19 -11.11
C VAL A 171 19.30 -12.68 -9.66
N SER A 172 18.64 -11.55 -9.40
CA SER A 172 18.60 -10.92 -8.07
C SER A 172 17.18 -10.60 -7.58
N VAL A 173 16.15 -10.92 -8.38
CA VAL A 173 14.75 -10.68 -8.07
C VAL A 173 14.00 -11.99 -7.97
N TYR A 174 13.35 -12.22 -6.83
CA TYR A 174 12.65 -13.47 -6.56
C TYR A 174 11.33 -13.24 -5.84
N LEU A 175 10.37 -14.13 -6.09
CA LEU A 175 9.24 -14.34 -5.22
C LEU A 175 9.48 -15.63 -4.42
N ASN A 176 9.68 -15.50 -3.11
CA ASN A 176 9.81 -16.65 -2.23
C ASN A 176 8.42 -17.04 -1.71
N ALA A 177 8.08 -18.33 -1.80
CA ALA A 177 6.79 -18.89 -1.44
C ALA A 177 7.01 -20.18 -0.64
N GLY A 178 7.06 -20.10 0.69
CA GLY A 178 7.43 -21.22 1.53
C GLY A 178 8.85 -21.71 1.23
N LYS A 179 8.98 -22.91 0.64
CA LYS A 179 10.26 -23.47 0.20
C LYS A 179 10.62 -23.17 -1.26
N GLU A 180 9.66 -22.67 -2.03
CA GLU A 180 9.89 -22.33 -3.43
C GLU A 180 10.53 -20.95 -3.54
N ARG A 181 11.54 -20.84 -4.40
CA ARG A 181 12.14 -19.58 -4.81
C ARG A 181 11.93 -19.40 -6.31
N LEU A 182 11.00 -18.54 -6.65
CA LEU A 182 10.51 -18.37 -8.01
C LEU A 182 11.27 -17.23 -8.69
N SER A 183 11.88 -17.54 -9.83
CA SER A 183 12.60 -16.58 -10.65
C SER A 183 11.63 -15.67 -11.43
N LEU A 184 12.09 -14.48 -11.74
CA LEU A 184 11.37 -13.51 -12.54
C LEU A 184 11.08 -14.05 -13.96
N LEU A 185 9.84 -13.91 -14.42
CA LEU A 185 9.42 -14.24 -15.80
C LEU A 185 9.48 -13.02 -16.72
N ASP A 186 9.13 -11.85 -16.18
CA ASP A 186 9.08 -10.61 -16.95
C ASP A 186 9.28 -9.40 -16.04
N TYR A 187 9.75 -8.32 -16.64
CA TYR A 187 10.02 -7.03 -16.00
C TYR A 187 9.61 -5.88 -16.91
N SER A 188 8.96 -4.90 -16.32
CA SER A 188 8.71 -3.61 -16.98
C SER A 188 8.85 -2.46 -16.00
N CYS A 189 9.22 -1.29 -16.50
CA CYS A 189 9.30 -0.06 -15.71
C CYS A 189 8.66 1.09 -16.49
N LYS A 190 7.80 1.83 -15.82
CA LYS A 190 7.20 3.05 -16.36
C LYS A 190 7.17 4.10 -15.27
N GLU A 191 7.86 5.23 -15.53
CA GLU A 191 7.96 6.33 -14.56
C GLU A 191 8.52 5.83 -13.21
N ASP A 192 7.77 5.99 -12.13
CA ASP A 192 8.17 5.64 -10.77
C ASP A 192 7.69 4.24 -10.34
N THR A 193 7.15 3.47 -11.29
CA THR A 193 6.60 2.13 -11.02
C THR A 193 7.28 1.09 -11.89
N PHE A 194 7.80 0.04 -11.27
CA PHE A 194 8.26 -1.15 -11.96
C PHE A 194 7.40 -2.35 -11.57
N GLN A 195 7.32 -3.32 -12.48
CA GLN A 195 6.53 -4.53 -12.28
C GLN A 195 7.40 -5.77 -12.42
N PHE A 196 7.20 -6.69 -11.51
CA PHE A 196 7.75 -8.02 -11.50
C PHE A 196 6.65 -9.03 -11.82
N VAL A 197 6.91 -9.91 -12.78
CA VAL A 197 6.03 -11.03 -13.11
C VAL A 197 6.74 -12.33 -12.72
N PHE A 198 6.10 -13.11 -11.87
CA PHE A 198 6.60 -14.41 -11.40
C PHE A 198 5.66 -15.54 -11.81
N PRO A 199 6.12 -16.79 -11.91
CA PRO A 199 5.23 -17.93 -11.99
C PRO A 199 4.40 -18.03 -10.71
N ARG A 200 3.18 -18.57 -10.82
CA ARG A 200 2.37 -18.81 -9.63
C ARG A 200 2.95 -19.98 -8.82
N PRO A 201 3.10 -19.84 -7.48
CA PRO A 201 3.54 -20.94 -6.62
C PRO A 201 2.62 -22.14 -6.75
N LYS A 202 3.18 -23.35 -6.82
CA LYS A 202 2.41 -24.60 -6.99
C LYS A 202 1.94 -25.17 -5.66
N GLN A 203 2.73 -25.02 -4.62
CA GLN A 203 2.46 -25.60 -3.31
C GLN A 203 2.75 -24.58 -2.22
N ILE A 204 1.71 -23.87 -1.80
CA ILE A 204 1.82 -22.96 -0.66
C ILE A 204 0.61 -23.14 0.24
N GLY A 205 0.85 -23.49 1.51
CA GLY A 205 -0.21 -23.56 2.53
C GLY A 205 -0.66 -22.16 2.96
N LEU A 206 -1.90 -22.06 3.44
CA LEU A 206 -2.47 -20.78 3.93
C LEU A 206 -1.65 -20.16 5.08
N ASP A 207 -0.96 -20.96 5.88
CA ASP A 207 -0.07 -20.47 6.95
C ASP A 207 1.28 -19.98 6.42
N GLY A 208 1.50 -20.08 5.10
CA GLY A 208 2.72 -19.65 4.43
C GLY A 208 2.83 -18.14 4.31
N LYS A 209 4.02 -17.72 3.90
CA LYS A 209 4.33 -16.33 3.56
C LYS A 209 4.78 -16.26 2.10
N LEU A 210 4.41 -15.16 1.44
CA LEU A 210 5.09 -14.71 0.23
C LEU A 210 6.08 -13.63 0.61
N SER A 211 7.25 -13.61 -0.02
CA SER A 211 8.13 -12.46 0.09
C SER A 211 8.73 -12.08 -1.25
N VAL A 212 8.68 -10.79 -1.54
CA VAL A 212 9.30 -10.18 -2.73
C VAL A 212 10.71 -9.77 -2.35
N GLU A 213 11.67 -10.24 -3.13
CA GLU A 213 13.10 -10.00 -2.92
C GLU A 213 13.70 -9.29 -4.12
N PHE A 214 14.45 -8.21 -3.87
CA PHE A 214 15.27 -7.53 -4.89
C PHE A 214 16.40 -6.73 -4.24
N ILE A 215 17.32 -6.22 -5.05
CA ILE A 215 18.41 -5.36 -4.58
C ILE A 215 18.07 -3.90 -4.85
N HIS A 216 17.96 -3.10 -3.77
CA HIS A 216 17.92 -1.65 -3.86
C HIS A 216 19.30 -1.13 -4.34
N PRO A 217 19.36 -0.27 -5.37
CA PRO A 217 20.62 0.29 -5.85
C PRO A 217 21.25 1.24 -4.83
N ARG A 218 22.54 1.49 -4.98
CA ARG A 218 23.21 2.56 -4.25
C ARG A 218 22.76 3.92 -4.80
N ILE A 219 22.09 4.73 -3.95
CA ILE A 219 21.65 6.09 -4.28
C ILE A 219 22.22 7.06 -3.27
N ILE A 220 23.30 7.73 -3.62
CA ILE A 220 24.00 8.74 -2.80
C ILE A 220 24.12 8.32 -1.33
N ALA A 221 23.26 8.86 -0.43
CA ALA A 221 23.28 8.59 1.01
C ALA A 221 22.60 7.27 1.43
N ILE A 222 21.86 6.62 0.54
CA ILE A 222 21.20 5.34 0.79
C ILE A 222 22.00 4.25 0.11
N GLY A 223 22.57 3.35 0.90
CA GLY A 223 23.44 2.27 0.43
C GLY A 223 22.66 1.19 -0.34
N GLN A 224 23.40 0.44 -1.15
CA GLN A 224 22.86 -0.78 -1.74
C GLN A 224 22.45 -1.75 -0.64
N GLN A 225 21.24 -2.31 -0.73
CA GLN A 225 20.75 -3.29 0.23
C GLN A 225 19.74 -4.25 -0.36
N ARG A 226 19.69 -5.44 0.22
CA ARG A 226 18.70 -6.45 -0.11
C ARG A 226 17.38 -6.07 0.53
N ILE A 227 16.34 -5.99 -0.27
CA ILE A 227 14.96 -5.81 0.17
C ILE A 227 14.31 -7.19 0.22
N LEU A 228 13.62 -7.46 1.31
CA LEU A 228 12.80 -8.66 1.51
C LEU A 228 11.47 -8.21 2.14
N GLN A 229 10.43 -8.05 1.31
CA GLN A 229 9.12 -7.65 1.79
C GLN A 229 8.20 -8.84 1.93
N GLU A 230 7.76 -9.13 3.15
CA GLU A 230 6.90 -10.28 3.47
C GLU A 230 5.41 -9.94 3.45
N PHE A 231 4.61 -10.94 3.04
CA PHE A 231 3.15 -10.92 3.03
C PHE A 231 2.62 -12.23 3.61
N SER A 232 1.60 -12.14 4.47
CA SER A 232 0.98 -13.30 5.11
C SER A 232 -0.18 -13.82 4.27
N LEU A 233 -0.10 -15.03 3.74
CA LEU A 233 -1.16 -15.66 2.94
C LEU A 233 -2.46 -15.82 3.71
N LYS A 234 -2.39 -16.11 5.00
CA LYS A 234 -3.56 -16.18 5.88
C LYS A 234 -4.41 -14.90 5.88
N LYS A 235 -3.77 -13.75 5.64
CA LYS A 235 -4.44 -12.47 5.54
C LYS A 235 -4.89 -12.14 4.11
N MET A 236 -4.30 -12.78 3.10
CA MET A 236 -4.58 -12.53 1.68
C MET A 236 -5.78 -13.35 1.16
N LEU A 237 -6.79 -13.51 1.99
CA LEU A 237 -8.04 -14.19 1.61
C LEU A 237 -9.05 -13.17 1.12
N PHE A 238 -9.62 -13.42 -0.06
CA PHE A 238 -10.69 -12.64 -0.64
C PHE A 238 -11.80 -13.59 -1.05
N HIS A 239 -13.04 -13.36 -0.57
CA HIS A 239 -14.16 -14.29 -0.71
C HIS A 239 -13.86 -15.72 -0.25
N GLY A 240 -12.98 -15.87 0.77
CA GLY A 240 -12.60 -17.16 1.33
C GLY A 240 -11.48 -17.89 0.60
N GLU A 241 -11.00 -17.34 -0.52
CA GLU A 241 -9.94 -17.95 -1.35
C GLU A 241 -8.66 -17.09 -1.35
N PRO A 242 -7.47 -17.71 -1.47
CA PRO A 242 -6.22 -16.98 -1.60
C PRO A 242 -6.20 -16.12 -2.89
N ALA A 243 -6.07 -14.81 -2.73
CA ALA A 243 -6.03 -13.85 -3.84
C ALA A 243 -4.64 -13.19 -3.90
N PHE A 244 -3.79 -13.61 -4.87
CA PHE A 244 -2.48 -12.99 -5.12
C PHE A 244 -1.99 -13.25 -6.53
#